data_602f0ff47ac8ffce5c2d0b400289f294
#
_entry.id   602f0ff47ac8ffce5c2d0b400289f294
#
_cell.length_a   1.000
_cell.length_b   1.000
_cell.length_c   1.000
_cell.angle_alpha   90.00
_cell.angle_beta   90.00
_cell.angle_gamma   90.00
#
_symmetry.space_group_name_H-M   'P 1'
#
loop_
_entity.id
_entity.type
_entity.pdbx_description
1 polymer ?
#
loop_
_entity_poly.entity_id
_entity_poly.type
_entity_poly.pdbx_seq_one_letter_code
_entity_poly.pdbx_strand_id
1 'polypeptide(L)'
;MRVLLYGNGSCGNHGCEAIVRGTIALLGTTNTFRVQSENPQDDIKYGLNLLAEISPAKSIPEKDFRFVSAYIKLKLTGDYSDMDGLHYISGINDACSNADIAFSVGGDNYCYGGTEIYAYLNRAYRKRGVNTVLWGCSIEPDVVSSKSVSTDLSQYNLIVARESISYASIGRVQSKVILSPDPAFFMEPMACNIDDRLNIGNVVGINVSPMIISNEKKGGHGL
;
A
#
# COMPACT_ATOMS: atom_id res chain seq x y z
N MET A 1 10.91 12.64 -12.57
CA MET A 1 9.45 12.36 -12.55
C MET A 1 8.92 12.63 -11.15
N ARG A 2 7.64 12.98 -11.07
CA ARG A 2 6.93 13.12 -9.80
C ARG A 2 6.20 11.80 -9.52
N VAL A 3 6.67 11.09 -8.52
CA VAL A 3 6.23 9.73 -8.17
C VAL A 3 5.32 9.81 -6.96
N LEU A 4 4.11 9.29 -7.09
CA LEU A 4 3.17 9.13 -5.99
C LEU A 4 3.23 7.69 -5.48
N LEU A 5 3.42 7.51 -4.18
CA LEU A 5 3.35 6.22 -3.49
C LEU A 5 2.05 6.18 -2.69
N TYR A 6 1.19 5.18 -2.92
CA TYR A 6 -0.11 5.05 -2.27
C TYR A 6 -0.38 3.61 -1.80
N GLY A 7 -1.40 3.43 -0.99
CA GLY A 7 -1.73 2.12 -0.44
C GLY A 7 -0.75 1.66 0.65
N ASN A 8 0.05 2.58 1.14
CA ASN A 8 0.92 2.37 2.30
C ASN A 8 0.14 2.63 3.59
N GLY A 9 0.13 1.67 4.51
CA GLY A 9 -0.50 1.86 5.82
C GLY A 9 0.16 3.01 6.58
N SER A 10 1.37 2.82 7.04
CA SER A 10 2.30 3.84 7.58
C SER A 10 3.62 3.19 8.00
N CYS A 11 4.61 4.00 8.37
CA CYS A 11 5.87 3.56 8.97
C CYS A 11 5.69 2.90 10.36
N GLY A 12 4.50 2.98 10.96
CA GLY A 12 4.15 2.19 12.15
C GLY A 12 4.22 0.67 11.90
N ASN A 13 4.06 0.25 10.64
CA ASN A 13 4.43 -1.07 10.15
C ASN A 13 5.78 -0.98 9.44
N HIS A 14 6.84 -1.48 10.07
CA HIS A 14 8.20 -1.40 9.51
C HIS A 14 8.38 -2.17 8.18
N GLY A 15 7.52 -3.15 7.88
CA GLY A 15 7.48 -3.77 6.55
C GLY A 15 7.02 -2.79 5.48
N CYS A 16 5.96 -2.04 5.75
CA CYS A 16 5.49 -0.98 4.86
C CYS A 16 6.54 0.14 4.70
N GLU A 17 7.16 0.56 5.81
CA GLU A 17 8.27 1.52 5.81
C GLU A 17 9.41 1.04 4.90
N ALA A 18 9.83 -0.21 5.04
CA ALA A 18 10.92 -0.79 4.26
C ALA A 18 10.63 -0.79 2.75
N ILE A 19 9.40 -1.14 2.35
CA ILE A 19 8.97 -1.09 0.94
C ILE A 19 9.05 0.34 0.41
N VAL A 20 8.55 1.33 1.15
CA VAL A 20 8.57 2.73 0.71
C VAL A 20 9.99 3.26 0.59
N ARG A 21 10.84 3.07 1.62
CA ARG A 21 12.24 3.50 1.61
C ARG A 21 13.04 2.80 0.51
N GLY A 22 12.88 1.49 0.37
CA GLY A 22 13.52 0.72 -0.69
C GLY A 22 13.07 1.16 -2.09
N THR A 23 11.80 1.51 -2.27
CA THR A 23 11.28 2.06 -3.52
C THR A 23 11.95 3.42 -3.85
N ILE A 24 12.05 4.31 -2.87
CA ILE A 24 12.69 5.62 -3.04
C ILE A 24 14.18 5.44 -3.38
N ALA A 25 14.88 4.55 -2.67
CA ALA A 25 16.28 4.25 -2.94
C ALA A 25 16.49 3.69 -4.35
N LEU A 26 15.66 2.75 -4.77
CA LEU A 26 15.74 2.12 -6.09
C LEU A 26 15.48 3.12 -7.23
N LEU A 27 14.46 3.97 -7.10
CA LEU A 27 14.08 4.92 -8.14
C LEU A 27 15.00 6.16 -8.18
N GLY A 28 15.75 6.40 -7.13
CA GLY A 28 16.81 7.40 -7.06
C GLY A 28 16.36 8.85 -6.93
N THR A 29 17.32 9.71 -6.62
CA THR A 29 17.12 11.12 -6.25
C THR A 29 16.78 12.05 -7.42
N THR A 30 16.79 11.56 -8.66
CA THR A 30 16.35 12.34 -9.83
C THR A 30 14.82 12.47 -9.90
N ASN A 31 14.12 11.72 -9.05
CA ASN A 31 12.68 11.76 -8.92
C ASN A 31 12.29 12.52 -7.64
N THR A 32 11.10 13.10 -7.64
CA THR A 32 10.46 13.64 -6.44
C THR A 32 9.34 12.71 -6.01
N PHE A 33 9.23 12.48 -4.70
CA PHE A 33 8.31 11.53 -4.14
C PHE A 33 7.27 12.21 -3.27
N ARG A 34 6.03 11.74 -3.39
CA ARG A 34 4.95 12.01 -2.45
C ARG A 34 4.39 10.69 -1.95
N VAL A 35 4.22 10.56 -0.65
CA VAL A 35 3.59 9.39 0.00
C VAL A 35 2.21 9.78 0.47
N GLN A 36 1.20 9.06 -0.01
CA GLN A 36 -0.17 9.17 0.49
C GLN A 36 -0.36 8.18 1.64
N SER A 37 -0.33 8.70 2.85
CA SER A 37 -0.24 7.93 4.10
C SER A 37 -1.59 7.81 4.79
N GLU A 38 -1.88 6.63 5.33
CA GLU A 38 -3.03 6.40 6.24
C GLU A 38 -2.79 7.03 7.62
N ASN A 39 -1.52 7.17 8.04
CA ASN A 39 -1.12 7.83 9.29
C ASN A 39 0.13 8.70 9.09
N PRO A 40 -0.03 9.95 8.61
CA PRO A 40 1.07 10.86 8.36
C PRO A 40 1.97 11.13 9.58
N GLN A 41 1.41 11.07 10.78
CA GLN A 41 2.18 11.32 12.01
C GLN A 41 3.22 10.24 12.27
N ASP A 42 2.89 8.96 12.02
CA ASP A 42 3.86 7.88 12.11
C ASP A 42 4.97 8.04 11.07
N ASP A 43 4.62 8.38 9.83
CA ASP A 43 5.60 8.57 8.76
C ASP A 43 6.58 9.71 9.08
N ILE A 44 6.09 10.81 9.64
CA ILE A 44 6.92 11.93 10.10
C ILE A 44 7.79 11.51 11.30
N LYS A 45 7.22 10.80 12.27
CA LYS A 45 7.92 10.31 13.44
C LYS A 45 9.13 9.44 13.08
N TYR A 46 8.99 8.62 12.05
CA TYR A 46 10.07 7.77 11.55
C TYR A 46 10.95 8.44 10.47
N GLY A 47 10.78 9.74 10.23
CA GLY A 47 11.65 10.53 9.36
C GLY A 47 11.43 10.29 7.86
N LEU A 48 10.29 9.74 7.43
CA LEU A 48 10.00 9.55 6.02
C LEU A 48 9.83 10.88 5.27
N ASN A 49 9.41 11.92 5.99
CA ASN A 49 9.30 13.29 5.47
C ASN A 49 10.64 13.91 5.03
N LEU A 50 11.78 13.32 5.40
CA LEU A 50 13.10 13.71 4.90
C LEU A 50 13.38 13.20 3.49
N LEU A 51 12.62 12.20 3.02
CA LEU A 51 12.78 11.52 1.73
C LEU A 51 11.65 11.82 0.75
N ALA A 52 10.46 12.16 1.25
CA ALA A 52 9.26 12.35 0.45
C ALA A 52 8.33 13.40 1.09
N GLU A 53 7.50 14.03 0.27
CA GLU A 53 6.37 14.80 0.76
C GLU A 53 5.30 13.86 1.31
N ILE A 54 4.83 14.09 2.54
CA ILE A 54 3.79 13.26 3.17
C ILE A 54 2.45 13.96 3.05
N SER A 55 1.47 13.25 2.49
CA SER A 55 0.09 13.72 2.39
C SER A 55 -0.88 12.69 2.99
N PRO A 56 -1.99 13.10 3.61
CA PRO A 56 -2.95 12.15 4.14
C PRO A 56 -3.67 11.40 3.00
N ALA A 57 -3.89 10.09 3.17
CA ALA A 57 -4.68 9.28 2.25
C ALA A 57 -6.15 9.69 2.25
N LYS A 58 -6.63 10.15 3.40
CA LYS A 58 -8.00 10.63 3.59
C LYS A 58 -7.98 12.11 3.94
N SER A 59 -8.89 12.87 3.37
CA SER A 59 -9.14 14.27 3.73
C SER A 59 -10.63 14.55 3.90
N ILE A 60 -10.98 15.73 4.37
CA ILE A 60 -12.38 16.13 4.55
C ILE A 60 -13.02 16.24 3.17
N PRO A 61 -14.11 15.48 2.88
CA PRO A 61 -14.75 15.52 1.59
C PRO A 61 -15.48 16.85 1.35
N GLU A 62 -15.49 17.29 0.11
CA GLU A 62 -16.31 18.41 -0.32
C GLU A 62 -17.80 18.08 -0.12
N LYS A 63 -18.57 19.06 0.36
CA LYS A 63 -20.03 18.93 0.57
C LYS A 63 -20.80 19.16 -0.72
N ASP A 64 -20.47 18.37 -1.75
CA ASP A 64 -21.16 18.38 -3.04
C ASP A 64 -22.35 17.39 -3.07
N PHE A 65 -22.97 17.20 -4.26
CA PHE A 65 -24.08 16.27 -4.43
C PHE A 65 -23.72 14.82 -4.11
N ARG A 66 -22.45 14.41 -4.27
CA ARG A 66 -21.95 13.07 -3.94
C ARG A 66 -21.95 12.86 -2.43
N PHE A 67 -21.53 13.87 -1.69
CA PHE A 67 -21.61 13.85 -0.22
C PHE A 67 -23.04 13.67 0.26
N VAL A 68 -23.99 14.43 -0.30
CA VAL A 68 -25.41 14.33 0.06
C VAL A 68 -25.94 12.93 -0.25
N SER A 69 -25.62 12.38 -1.44
CA SER A 69 -26.03 11.04 -1.85
C SER A 69 -25.48 9.96 -0.92
N ALA A 70 -24.18 10.01 -0.62
CA ALA A 70 -23.52 9.07 0.30
C ALA A 70 -24.09 9.17 1.72
N TYR A 71 -24.36 10.39 2.18
CA TYR A 71 -24.97 10.61 3.49
C TYR A 71 -26.40 10.05 3.58
N ILE A 72 -27.22 10.25 2.55
CA ILE A 72 -28.57 9.67 2.48
C ILE A 72 -28.49 8.14 2.49
N LYS A 73 -27.60 7.55 1.68
CA LYS A 73 -27.40 6.09 1.67
C LYS A 73 -26.99 5.59 3.05
N LEU A 74 -26.00 6.23 3.70
CA LEU A 74 -25.59 5.89 5.06
C LEU A 74 -26.77 5.91 6.05
N LYS A 75 -27.63 6.94 5.99
CA LYS A 75 -28.80 7.05 6.88
C LYS A 75 -29.85 5.97 6.62
N LEU A 76 -30.01 5.53 5.38
CA LEU A 76 -30.99 4.51 5.00
C LEU A 76 -30.51 3.08 5.23
N THR A 77 -29.22 2.81 5.02
CA THR A 77 -28.67 1.45 5.00
C THR A 77 -27.71 1.14 6.15
N GLY A 78 -27.19 2.16 6.85
CA GLY A 78 -26.09 2.00 7.79
C GLY A 78 -24.73 1.72 7.15
N ASP A 79 -24.64 1.68 5.81
CA ASP A 79 -23.41 1.41 5.06
C ASP A 79 -22.56 2.67 4.91
N TYR A 80 -21.34 2.65 5.49
CA TYR A 80 -20.41 3.78 5.50
C TYR A 80 -19.48 3.81 4.27
N SER A 81 -19.51 2.79 3.40
CA SER A 81 -18.53 2.61 2.32
C SER A 81 -18.43 3.79 1.36
N ASP A 82 -19.56 4.39 0.96
CA ASP A 82 -19.57 5.53 0.06
C ASP A 82 -18.99 6.79 0.72
N MET A 83 -19.26 6.99 2.02
CA MET A 83 -18.68 8.10 2.79
C MET A 83 -17.16 7.93 2.93
N ASP A 84 -16.67 6.72 3.22
CA ASP A 84 -15.25 6.42 3.29
C ASP A 84 -14.57 6.66 1.93
N GLY A 85 -15.19 6.21 0.85
CA GLY A 85 -14.74 6.49 -0.51
C GLY A 85 -14.58 7.99 -0.83
N LEU A 86 -15.48 8.84 -0.33
CA LEU A 86 -15.38 10.30 -0.51
C LEU A 86 -14.17 10.90 0.22
N HIS A 87 -13.82 10.39 1.40
CA HIS A 87 -12.61 10.81 2.10
C HIS A 87 -11.34 10.52 1.28
N TYR A 88 -11.30 9.35 0.64
CA TYR A 88 -10.19 9.00 -0.27
C TYR A 88 -10.18 9.85 -1.55
N ILE A 89 -11.35 10.16 -2.13
CA ILE A 89 -11.43 11.03 -3.32
C ILE A 89 -10.76 12.38 -3.06
N SER A 90 -11.05 12.98 -1.92
CA SER A 90 -10.46 14.27 -1.55
C SER A 90 -8.94 14.18 -1.41
N GLY A 91 -8.43 13.13 -0.74
CA GLY A 91 -6.99 12.85 -0.67
C GLY A 91 -6.35 12.62 -2.04
N ILE A 92 -7.05 11.93 -2.96
CA ILE A 92 -6.59 11.72 -4.33
C ILE A 92 -6.49 13.04 -5.10
N ASN A 93 -7.46 13.94 -4.97
CA ASN A 93 -7.43 15.21 -5.67
C ASN A 93 -6.19 16.03 -5.30
N ASP A 94 -5.84 16.06 -4.02
CA ASP A 94 -4.64 16.74 -3.53
C ASP A 94 -3.35 16.06 -4.04
N ALA A 95 -3.32 14.72 -4.03
CA ALA A 95 -2.15 13.94 -4.43
C ALA A 95 -1.90 13.94 -5.95
N CYS A 96 -2.98 13.92 -6.75
CA CYS A 96 -2.89 13.79 -8.21
C CYS A 96 -2.48 15.05 -8.95
N SER A 97 -2.61 16.23 -8.33
CA SER A 97 -2.43 17.50 -9.03
C SER A 97 -1.08 17.61 -9.75
N ASN A 98 -0.10 16.78 -9.38
CA ASN A 98 1.25 16.83 -9.92
C ASN A 98 1.94 15.44 -10.09
N ALA A 99 1.23 14.32 -10.08
CA ALA A 99 1.85 13.00 -10.22
C ALA A 99 1.98 12.60 -11.70
N ASP A 100 3.16 12.15 -12.10
CA ASP A 100 3.40 11.56 -13.44
C ASP A 100 3.08 10.06 -13.44
N ILE A 101 3.31 9.40 -12.31
CA ILE A 101 3.07 7.97 -12.10
C ILE A 101 2.73 7.69 -10.63
N ALA A 102 1.88 6.70 -10.38
CA ALA A 102 1.45 6.30 -9.05
C ALA A 102 1.73 4.80 -8.80
N PHE A 103 2.43 4.50 -7.71
CA PHE A 103 2.78 3.16 -7.27
C PHE A 103 1.92 2.75 -6.07
N SER A 104 1.21 1.63 -6.18
CA SER A 104 0.57 0.95 -5.04
C SER A 104 1.64 0.14 -4.31
N VAL A 105 2.09 0.63 -3.15
CA VAL A 105 3.28 0.12 -2.46
C VAL A 105 3.00 -0.75 -1.22
N GLY A 106 1.75 -1.07 -0.95
CA GLY A 106 1.42 -2.05 0.09
C GLY A 106 1.55 -3.46 -0.45
N GLY A 107 2.61 -4.17 -0.12
CA GLY A 107 2.97 -5.46 -0.71
C GLY A 107 1.89 -6.56 -0.60
N ASP A 108 0.99 -6.48 0.36
CA ASP A 108 -0.09 -7.42 0.65
C ASP A 108 -1.50 -6.81 0.51
N ASN A 109 -1.63 -5.68 -0.17
CA ASN A 109 -2.90 -4.96 -0.37
C ASN A 109 -4.01 -5.83 -0.99
N TYR A 110 -3.66 -6.87 -1.73
CA TYR A 110 -4.60 -7.81 -2.35
C TYR A 110 -4.62 -9.19 -1.68
N CYS A 111 -3.87 -9.40 -0.59
CA CYS A 111 -3.82 -10.70 0.11
C CYS A 111 -5.00 -10.91 1.05
N TYR A 112 -5.59 -9.83 1.57
CA TYR A 112 -6.66 -9.87 2.57
C TYR A 112 -7.95 -9.29 2.01
N GLY A 113 -9.07 -9.47 2.71
CA GLY A 113 -10.34 -8.83 2.34
C GLY A 113 -10.25 -7.29 2.31
N GLY A 114 -11.21 -6.63 1.63
CA GLY A 114 -11.21 -5.17 1.50
C GLY A 114 -10.40 -4.64 0.31
N THR A 115 -10.16 -5.47 -0.70
CA THR A 115 -9.42 -5.11 -1.91
C THR A 115 -10.13 -4.04 -2.76
N GLU A 116 -11.42 -3.81 -2.53
CA GLU A 116 -12.26 -2.87 -3.25
C GLU A 116 -11.70 -1.44 -3.20
N ILE A 117 -11.10 -1.07 -2.07
CA ILE A 117 -10.51 0.26 -1.92
C ILE A 117 -9.31 0.46 -2.85
N TYR A 118 -8.45 -0.55 -3.01
CA TYR A 118 -7.29 -0.46 -3.91
C TYR A 118 -7.73 -0.41 -5.38
N ALA A 119 -8.74 -1.20 -5.76
CA ALA A 119 -9.36 -1.12 -7.08
C ALA A 119 -10.00 0.25 -7.33
N TYR A 120 -10.60 0.84 -6.31
CA TYR A 120 -11.15 2.19 -6.37
C TYR A 120 -10.03 3.24 -6.58
N LEU A 121 -8.96 3.18 -5.82
CA LEU A 121 -7.81 4.08 -5.91
C LEU A 121 -7.15 3.97 -7.30
N ASN A 122 -6.84 2.75 -7.76
CA ASN A 122 -6.29 2.49 -9.10
C ASN A 122 -7.14 3.16 -10.18
N ARG A 123 -8.44 2.90 -10.18
CA ARG A 123 -9.38 3.50 -11.14
C ARG A 123 -9.44 5.02 -11.05
N ALA A 124 -9.39 5.58 -9.84
CA ALA A 124 -9.45 7.01 -9.61
C ALA A 124 -8.20 7.74 -10.12
N TYR A 125 -7.00 7.18 -9.93
CA TYR A 125 -5.75 7.72 -10.48
C TYR A 125 -5.76 7.64 -12.02
N ARG A 126 -6.13 6.50 -12.58
CA ARG A 126 -6.19 6.31 -14.04
C ARG A 126 -7.20 7.25 -14.72
N LYS A 127 -8.37 7.49 -14.11
CA LYS A 127 -9.35 8.47 -14.60
C LYS A 127 -8.78 9.89 -14.67
N ARG A 128 -7.73 10.19 -13.93
CA ARG A 128 -7.02 11.48 -13.93
C ARG A 128 -5.80 11.50 -14.87
N GLY A 129 -5.62 10.43 -15.64
CA GLY A 129 -4.52 10.30 -16.61
C GLY A 129 -3.19 9.88 -15.98
N VAL A 130 -3.16 9.49 -14.69
CA VAL A 130 -1.95 9.01 -14.03
C VAL A 130 -1.75 7.53 -14.32
N ASN A 131 -0.57 7.15 -14.78
CA ASN A 131 -0.18 5.74 -14.93
C ASN A 131 -0.05 5.08 -13.56
N THR A 132 -0.57 3.85 -13.42
CA THR A 132 -0.54 3.11 -12.16
C THR A 132 0.29 1.85 -12.24
N VAL A 133 1.05 1.58 -11.19
CA VAL A 133 1.87 0.39 -11.03
C VAL A 133 1.49 -0.29 -9.71
N LEU A 134 1.21 -1.58 -9.76
CA LEU A 134 1.12 -2.40 -8.54
C LEU A 134 2.52 -2.93 -8.23
N TRP A 135 3.07 -2.53 -7.08
CA TRP A 135 4.50 -2.60 -6.82
C TRP A 135 4.86 -3.52 -5.66
N GLY A 136 5.68 -4.54 -5.93
CA GLY A 136 6.16 -5.49 -4.93
C GLY A 136 5.04 -6.31 -4.29
N CYS A 137 4.04 -6.73 -5.07
CA CYS A 137 2.86 -7.39 -4.54
C CYS A 137 3.01 -8.90 -4.37
N SER A 138 2.28 -9.45 -3.38
CA SER A 138 1.91 -10.86 -3.28
C SER A 138 0.40 -10.98 -3.33
N ILE A 139 -0.12 -11.93 -4.12
CA ILE A 139 -1.56 -12.16 -4.28
C ILE A 139 -1.81 -13.65 -4.43
N GLU A 140 -2.69 -14.20 -3.60
CA GLU A 140 -3.07 -15.60 -3.66
C GLU A 140 -3.77 -15.93 -5.00
N PRO A 141 -3.53 -17.13 -5.59
CA PRO A 141 -4.12 -17.52 -6.87
C PRO A 141 -5.65 -17.45 -6.90
N ASP A 142 -6.31 -17.82 -5.79
CA ASP A 142 -7.76 -17.78 -5.67
C ASP A 142 -8.30 -16.33 -5.69
N VAL A 143 -7.56 -15.39 -5.11
CA VAL A 143 -7.90 -13.96 -5.14
C VAL A 143 -7.76 -13.43 -6.55
N VAL A 144 -6.67 -13.77 -7.28
CA VAL A 144 -6.49 -13.39 -8.69
C VAL A 144 -7.63 -13.92 -9.57
N SER A 145 -8.16 -15.10 -9.27
CA SER A 145 -9.25 -15.73 -10.03
C SER A 145 -10.60 -15.05 -9.84
N SER A 146 -10.76 -14.22 -8.81
CA SER A 146 -11.96 -13.42 -8.60
C SER A 146 -12.14 -12.42 -9.76
N LYS A 147 -13.37 -12.35 -10.31
CA LYS A 147 -13.68 -11.47 -11.45
C LYS A 147 -13.44 -10.00 -11.15
N SER A 148 -13.71 -9.54 -9.94
CA SER A 148 -13.49 -8.15 -9.53
C SER A 148 -12.00 -7.81 -9.51
N VAL A 149 -11.19 -8.68 -8.87
CA VAL A 149 -9.75 -8.50 -8.75
C VAL A 149 -9.06 -8.63 -10.11
N SER A 150 -9.37 -9.68 -10.90
CA SER A 150 -8.77 -9.87 -12.22
C SER A 150 -9.07 -8.70 -13.16
N THR A 151 -10.28 -8.14 -13.10
CA THR A 151 -10.65 -6.95 -13.87
C THR A 151 -9.81 -5.74 -13.45
N ASP A 152 -9.60 -5.53 -12.16
CA ASP A 152 -8.77 -4.42 -11.68
C ASP A 152 -7.30 -4.62 -12.04
N LEU A 153 -6.73 -5.82 -11.79
CA LEU A 153 -5.34 -6.14 -12.12
C LEU A 153 -5.04 -5.91 -13.61
N SER A 154 -5.97 -6.25 -14.50
CA SER A 154 -5.81 -6.03 -15.94
C SER A 154 -5.68 -4.55 -16.32
N GLN A 155 -6.04 -3.65 -15.44
CA GLN A 155 -6.03 -2.21 -15.68
C GLN A 155 -4.74 -1.50 -15.26
N TYR A 156 -3.87 -2.14 -14.47
CA TYR A 156 -2.57 -1.57 -14.14
C TYR A 156 -1.68 -1.45 -15.39
N ASN A 157 -0.89 -0.39 -15.47
CA ASN A 157 0.09 -0.20 -16.55
C ASN A 157 1.26 -1.19 -16.44
N LEU A 158 1.58 -1.59 -15.20
CA LEU A 158 2.59 -2.59 -14.88
C LEU A 158 2.25 -3.21 -13.52
N ILE A 159 2.54 -4.50 -13.36
CA ILE A 159 2.52 -5.18 -12.06
C ILE A 159 3.91 -5.76 -11.80
N VAL A 160 4.45 -5.52 -10.62
CA VAL A 160 5.69 -6.10 -10.13
C VAL A 160 5.37 -7.06 -9.00
N ALA A 161 5.42 -8.35 -9.29
CA ALA A 161 5.24 -9.41 -8.29
C ALA A 161 6.57 -9.71 -7.60
N ARG A 162 6.55 -9.89 -6.26
CA ARG A 162 7.77 -10.14 -5.48
C ARG A 162 8.09 -11.62 -5.30
N GLU A 163 7.20 -12.50 -5.74
CA GLU A 163 7.41 -13.96 -5.67
C GLU A 163 6.72 -14.69 -6.85
N SER A 164 7.15 -15.93 -7.10
CA SER A 164 6.82 -16.67 -8.32
C SER A 164 5.36 -17.13 -8.40
N ILE A 165 4.69 -17.38 -7.29
CA ILE A 165 3.27 -17.84 -7.26
C ILE A 165 2.38 -16.70 -7.76
N SER A 166 2.54 -15.51 -7.21
CA SER A 166 1.83 -14.31 -7.65
C SER A 166 2.15 -13.96 -9.11
N TYR A 167 3.43 -14.01 -9.49
CA TYR A 167 3.83 -13.77 -10.86
C TYR A 167 3.12 -14.69 -11.85
N ALA A 168 3.10 -16.01 -11.58
CA ALA A 168 2.45 -17.00 -12.44
C ALA A 168 0.92 -16.82 -12.48
N SER A 169 0.31 -16.47 -11.35
CA SER A 169 -1.14 -16.26 -11.26
C SER A 169 -1.59 -15.00 -11.96
N ILE A 170 -0.91 -13.89 -11.71
CA ILE A 170 -1.19 -12.59 -12.32
C ILE A 170 -0.96 -12.64 -13.84
N GLY A 171 0.07 -13.36 -14.30
CA GLY A 171 0.39 -13.50 -15.72
C GLY A 171 -0.74 -14.09 -16.57
N ARG A 172 -1.73 -14.73 -15.94
CA ARG A 172 -2.94 -15.26 -16.62
C ARG A 172 -3.96 -14.15 -16.96
N VAL A 173 -3.94 -13.04 -16.25
CA VAL A 173 -4.92 -11.95 -16.36
C VAL A 173 -4.30 -10.62 -16.81
N GLN A 174 -2.97 -10.47 -16.68
CA GLN A 174 -2.23 -9.26 -17.04
C GLN A 174 -0.91 -9.64 -17.71
N SER A 175 -0.72 -9.21 -18.95
CA SER A 175 0.52 -9.48 -19.71
C SER A 175 1.72 -8.63 -19.29
N LYS A 176 1.46 -7.47 -18.69
CA LYS A 176 2.50 -6.56 -18.21
C LYS A 176 2.79 -6.83 -16.73
N VAL A 177 3.31 -8.01 -16.45
CA VAL A 177 3.77 -8.44 -15.13
C VAL A 177 5.25 -8.80 -15.20
N ILE A 178 6.02 -8.41 -14.20
CA ILE A 178 7.42 -8.78 -14.02
C ILE A 178 7.63 -9.38 -12.63
N LEU A 179 8.60 -10.27 -12.52
CA LEU A 179 9.07 -10.82 -11.24
C LEU A 179 10.30 -10.04 -10.81
N SER A 180 10.29 -9.49 -9.61
CA SER A 180 11.41 -8.76 -9.01
C SER A 180 11.46 -9.01 -7.51
N PRO A 181 12.63 -8.98 -6.86
CA PRO A 181 12.69 -9.01 -5.40
C PRO A 181 11.84 -7.92 -4.76
N ASP A 182 11.47 -8.15 -3.48
CA ASP A 182 10.75 -7.14 -2.69
C ASP A 182 11.57 -5.84 -2.65
N PRO A 183 10.94 -4.67 -2.88
CA PRO A 183 11.64 -3.38 -2.82
C PRO A 183 12.37 -3.10 -1.50
N ALA A 184 11.95 -3.72 -0.42
CA ALA A 184 12.62 -3.60 0.88
C ALA A 184 14.10 -4.03 0.84
N PHE A 185 14.49 -4.90 -0.09
CA PHE A 185 15.90 -5.31 -0.26
C PHE A 185 16.81 -4.20 -0.81
N PHE A 186 16.25 -3.10 -1.30
CA PHE A 186 17.02 -1.93 -1.75
C PHE A 186 17.28 -0.91 -0.64
N MET A 187 16.85 -1.19 0.60
CA MET A 187 17.21 -0.35 1.74
C MET A 187 18.70 -0.51 2.07
N GLU A 188 19.37 0.64 2.25
CA GLU A 188 20.72 0.65 2.79
C GLU A 188 20.68 0.32 4.28
N PRO A 189 21.51 -0.64 4.75
CA PRO A 189 21.60 -0.96 6.16
C PRO A 189 22.23 0.22 6.91
N MET A 190 21.63 0.57 8.04
CA MET A 190 22.21 1.56 8.95
C MET A 190 22.97 0.86 10.07
N ALA A 191 24.20 1.34 10.32
CA ALA A 191 24.93 0.89 11.50
C ALA A 191 24.15 1.27 12.77
N CYS A 192 23.97 0.32 13.66
CA CYS A 192 23.41 0.56 14.98
C CYS A 192 24.41 0.11 16.05
N ASN A 193 24.39 0.79 17.19
CA ASN A 193 25.12 0.33 18.37
C ASN A 193 24.39 -0.89 18.93
N ILE A 194 24.99 -2.06 18.73
CA ILE A 194 24.48 -3.30 19.32
C ILE A 194 25.01 -3.37 20.75
N ASP A 195 24.13 -3.67 21.70
CA ASP A 195 24.51 -3.90 23.10
C ASP A 195 25.58 -5.02 23.17
N ASP A 196 26.66 -4.77 23.86
CA ASP A 196 27.78 -5.73 23.97
C ASP A 196 27.35 -7.12 24.46
N ARG A 197 26.27 -7.20 25.23
CA ARG A 197 25.66 -8.47 25.65
C ARG A 197 25.14 -9.31 24.48
N LEU A 198 24.79 -8.68 23.35
CA LEU A 198 24.33 -9.36 22.13
C LEU A 198 25.51 -9.84 21.25
N ASN A 199 26.73 -9.36 21.52
CA ASN A 199 27.94 -9.76 20.78
C ASN A 199 28.58 -11.08 21.29
N ILE A 200 28.02 -11.70 22.33
CA ILE A 200 28.61 -12.89 23.01
C ILE A 200 28.36 -14.21 22.25
N GLY A 201 27.74 -14.17 21.10
CA GLY A 201 27.66 -15.32 20.18
C GLY A 201 26.60 -16.39 20.49
N ASN A 202 25.83 -16.27 21.59
CA ASN A 202 24.81 -17.23 22.00
C ASN A 202 23.42 -16.58 22.13
N VAL A 203 23.07 -15.71 21.19
CA VAL A 203 21.80 -14.98 21.22
C VAL A 203 20.86 -15.54 20.15
N VAL A 204 19.64 -15.87 20.54
CA VAL A 204 18.54 -16.20 19.64
C VAL A 204 17.58 -15.02 19.58
N GLY A 205 17.45 -14.41 18.42
CA GLY A 205 16.45 -13.36 18.16
C GLY A 205 15.10 -13.98 17.81
N ILE A 206 14.04 -13.57 18.50
CA ILE A 206 12.68 -13.99 18.20
C ILE A 206 11.86 -12.74 17.84
N ASN A 207 11.31 -12.72 16.62
CA ASN A 207 10.37 -11.70 16.20
C ASN A 207 8.94 -12.25 16.32
N VAL A 208 8.10 -11.58 17.10
CA VAL A 208 6.70 -11.98 17.31
C VAL A 208 5.78 -10.91 16.72
N SER A 209 4.97 -11.31 15.74
CA SER A 209 3.94 -10.42 15.17
C SER A 209 2.65 -10.48 16.00
N PRO A 210 2.01 -9.35 16.33
CA PRO A 210 0.68 -9.32 16.94
C PRO A 210 -0.38 -10.05 16.11
N MET A 211 -0.17 -10.20 14.80
CA MET A 211 -1.07 -10.91 13.90
C MET A 211 -1.15 -12.40 14.24
N ILE A 212 -0.05 -13.03 14.68
CA ILE A 212 -0.04 -14.45 15.11
C ILE A 212 -1.02 -14.63 16.26
N ILE A 213 -0.94 -13.78 17.29
CA ILE A 213 -1.80 -13.84 18.48
C ILE A 213 -3.28 -13.61 18.12
N SER A 214 -3.55 -12.68 17.19
CA SER A 214 -4.93 -12.38 16.78
C SER A 214 -5.56 -13.49 15.96
N ASN A 215 -4.79 -14.19 15.14
CA ASN A 215 -5.27 -15.30 14.32
C ASN A 215 -5.53 -16.55 15.17
N GLU A 216 -4.70 -16.85 16.16
CA GLU A 216 -4.93 -17.94 17.10
C GLU A 216 -6.23 -17.74 17.91
N LYS A 217 -6.48 -16.50 18.38
CA LYS A 217 -7.74 -16.17 19.07
C LYS A 217 -8.98 -16.37 18.19
N LYS A 218 -8.90 -16.10 16.89
CA LYS A 218 -9.99 -16.32 15.93
C LYS A 218 -10.17 -17.80 15.59
N GLY A 219 -9.09 -18.60 15.59
CA GLY A 219 -9.11 -20.03 15.28
C GLY A 219 -9.57 -20.94 16.41
N GLY A 220 -9.86 -20.42 17.60
CA GLY A 220 -10.35 -21.21 18.74
C GLY A 220 -9.31 -22.14 19.36
N HIS A 221 -8.06 -22.06 18.97
CA HIS A 221 -6.95 -22.75 19.61
C HIS A 221 -6.34 -21.81 20.66
N GLY A 222 -6.94 -21.83 21.86
CA GLY A 222 -6.36 -21.16 23.01
C GLY A 222 -5.07 -21.89 23.46
N LEU A 223 -3.98 -21.12 23.64
CA LEU A 223 -2.86 -21.55 24.47
C LEU A 223 -3.28 -21.53 25.92
#